data_ef4197d9fe34391b7f15a7d34e2300b7
#
_entry.id   ef4197d9fe34391b7f15a7d34e2300b7
#
_cell.length_a   1.000
_cell.length_b   1.000
_cell.length_c   1.000
_cell.angle_alpha   90.00
_cell.angle_beta   90.00
_cell.angle_gamma   90.00
#
_symmetry.space_group_name_H-M   'P 1'
#
loop_
_entity.id
_entity.type
_entity.pdbx_description
1 polymer ?
#
loop_
_entity_poly.entity_id
_entity_poly.type
_entity_poly.pdbx_seq_one_letter_code
_entity_poly.pdbx_strand_id
1 'polypeptide(L)' 'MNEKMLRALIEAGVIKQIYVVGSGAMIYVKADLPNESFTAQTLQGKLKTWRTVDAAVRWVRGLGVGK' A
#
# COMPACT_ATOMS: atom_id res chain seq x y z
N MET A 1 -6.58 -5.56 -0.78
CA MET A 1 -6.72 -4.79 0.49
C MET A 1 -6.94 -3.33 0.17
N ASN A 2 -8.01 -2.74 0.65
CA ASN A 2 -8.30 -1.33 0.40
C ASN A 2 -7.61 -0.43 1.43
N GLU A 3 -7.68 0.89 1.21
CA GLU A 3 -7.01 1.87 2.07
C GLU A 3 -7.47 1.77 3.53
N LYS A 4 -8.76 1.60 3.74
CA LYS A 4 -9.32 1.54 5.10
C LYS A 4 -8.76 0.35 5.88
N MET A 5 -8.70 -0.81 5.24
CA MET A 5 -8.15 -2.00 5.87
C MET A 5 -6.65 -1.84 6.12
N LEU A 6 -5.94 -1.25 5.17
CA LEU A 6 -4.50 -1.04 5.30
C LEU A 6 -4.20 -0.08 6.46
N ARG A 7 -4.97 1.00 6.62
CA ARG A 7 -4.81 1.91 7.75
C ARG A 7 -5.01 1.20 9.08
N ALA A 8 -6.03 0.36 9.17
CA ALA A 8 -6.31 -0.39 10.40
C ALA A 8 -5.16 -1.32 10.75
N LEU A 9 -4.59 -2.00 9.76
CA LEU A 9 -3.46 -2.91 9.99
C LEU A 9 -2.19 -2.17 10.38
N ILE A 10 -1.96 -0.99 9.81
CA ILE A 10 -0.82 -0.14 10.19
C ILE A 10 -0.96 0.31 11.65
N GLU A 11 -2.14 0.75 12.05
CA GLU A 11 -2.41 1.16 13.43
C GLU A 11 -2.25 0.00 14.41
N ALA A 12 -2.61 -1.20 13.99
CA ALA A 12 -2.46 -2.40 14.81
C ALA A 12 -1.01 -2.87 14.91
N GLY A 13 -0.11 -2.31 14.11
CA GLY A 13 1.31 -2.67 14.14
C GLY A 13 1.64 -4.03 13.54
N VAL A 14 0.76 -4.58 12.70
CA VAL A 14 0.96 -5.91 12.12
C VAL A 14 1.59 -5.90 10.74
N ILE A 15 1.73 -4.73 10.12
CA ILE A 15 2.40 -4.60 8.83
C ILE A 15 3.91 -4.63 9.06
N LYS A 16 4.58 -5.59 8.43
CA LYS A 16 6.04 -5.69 8.54
C LYS A 16 6.74 -4.70 7.63
N GLN A 17 6.25 -4.57 6.41
CA GLN A 17 6.91 -3.71 5.42
C GLN A 17 5.93 -3.31 4.33
N ILE A 18 6.14 -2.11 3.79
CA ILE A 18 5.36 -1.61 2.66
C ILE A 18 6.34 -1.32 1.53
N TYR A 19 6.01 -1.79 0.33
CA TYR A 19 6.83 -1.61 -0.86
C TYR A 19 6.10 -0.77 -1.89
N VAL A 20 6.86 0.06 -2.58
CA VAL A 20 6.40 0.72 -3.80
C VAL A 20 7.04 -0.04 -4.96
N VAL A 21 6.23 -0.66 -5.81
CA VAL A 21 6.71 -1.54 -6.87
C VAL A 21 6.39 -0.94 -8.23
N GLY A 22 7.40 -0.88 -9.09
CA GLY A 22 7.23 -0.47 -10.47
C GLY A 22 7.01 -1.67 -11.37
N SER A 23 6.00 -1.60 -12.24
CA SER A 23 5.71 -2.64 -13.21
C SER A 23 5.32 -1.99 -14.54
N GLY A 24 6.24 -1.95 -15.49
CA GLY A 24 6.05 -1.23 -16.74
C GLY A 24 5.87 0.26 -16.48
N ALA A 25 4.79 0.83 -17.03
CA ALA A 25 4.48 2.24 -16.86
C ALA A 25 3.67 2.55 -15.59
N MET A 26 3.34 1.53 -14.82
CA MET A 26 2.46 1.65 -13.65
C MET A 26 3.23 1.34 -12.37
N ILE A 27 2.77 1.94 -11.27
CA ILE A 27 3.36 1.75 -9.96
C ILE A 27 2.24 1.30 -9.02
N TYR A 28 2.52 0.31 -8.19
CA TYR A 28 1.56 -0.14 -7.19
C TYR A 28 2.25 -0.32 -5.83
N VAL A 29 1.45 -0.49 -4.79
CA VAL A 29 1.94 -0.64 -3.41
C VAL A 29 1.61 -2.04 -2.91
N LYS A 30 2.59 -2.65 -2.27
CA LYS A 30 2.46 -3.98 -1.67
C LYS A 30 2.78 -3.89 -0.19
N ALA A 31 2.02 -4.61 0.63
CA ALA A 31 2.22 -4.66 2.07
C ALA A 31 2.47 -6.09 2.53
N ASP A 32 3.49 -6.29 3.35
CA ASP A 32 3.82 -7.61 3.91
C ASP A 32 3.33 -7.72 5.35
N LEU A 33 2.64 -8.81 5.61
CA LEU A 33 2.28 -9.27 6.95
C LEU A 33 3.15 -10.49 7.29
N PRO A 34 3.13 -10.98 8.54
CA PRO A 34 3.98 -12.12 8.91
C PRO A 34 3.80 -13.37 8.07
N ASN A 35 2.60 -13.67 7.61
CA ASN A 35 2.30 -14.91 6.90
C ASN A 35 1.85 -14.73 5.46
N GLU A 36 1.68 -13.48 5.00
CA GLU A 36 1.17 -13.22 3.66
C GLU A 36 1.48 -11.80 3.23
N SER A 37 1.22 -11.49 1.96
CA SER A 37 1.37 -10.14 1.46
C SER A 37 0.17 -9.78 0.59
N PHE A 38 -0.12 -8.47 0.52
CA PHE A 38 -1.26 -7.94 -0.21
C PHE A 38 -0.86 -6.73 -1.03
N THR A 39 -1.56 -6.50 -2.13
CA THR A 39 -1.44 -5.27 -2.90
C THR A 39 -2.56 -4.31 -2.50
N ALA A 40 -2.27 -3.00 -2.56
CA ALA A 40 -3.28 -1.99 -2.32
C ALA A 40 -4.32 -2.02 -3.43
N GLN A 41 -5.60 -1.92 -3.06
CA GLN A 41 -6.72 -2.00 -4.00
C GLN A 41 -7.65 -0.83 -3.83
N THR A 42 -8.41 -0.55 -4.89
CA THR A 42 -9.50 0.42 -4.83
C THR A 42 -10.66 -0.17 -4.05
N LEU A 43 -11.67 0.65 -3.76
CA LEU A 43 -12.87 0.17 -3.07
C LEU A 43 -13.64 -0.88 -3.88
N GLN A 44 -13.46 -0.89 -5.21
CA GLN A 44 -14.06 -1.91 -6.06
C GLN A 44 -13.25 -3.19 -6.14
N GLY A 45 -12.12 -3.27 -5.44
CA GLY A 45 -11.28 -4.46 -5.43
C GLY A 45 -10.29 -4.54 -6.59
N LYS A 46 -10.12 -3.48 -7.36
CA LYS A 46 -9.14 -3.42 -8.44
C LYS A 46 -7.79 -2.95 -7.92
N LEU A 47 -6.71 -3.37 -8.57
CA LEU A 47 -5.36 -2.93 -8.20
C LEU A 47 -5.26 -1.40 -8.27
N LYS A 48 -4.84 -0.78 -7.17
CA LYS A 48 -4.62 0.66 -7.14
C LYS A 48 -3.24 0.96 -7.71
N THR A 49 -3.18 1.84 -8.71
CA THR A 49 -1.94 2.17 -9.39
C THR A 49 -1.73 3.68 -9.45
N TRP A 50 -0.46 4.06 -9.61
CA TRP A 50 -0.04 5.45 -9.77
C TRP A 50 0.88 5.54 -10.98
N ARG A 51 1.02 6.74 -11.52
CA ARG A 51 1.92 6.99 -12.64
C ARG A 51 3.33 7.35 -12.20
N THR A 52 3.48 7.84 -10.97
CA THR A 52 4.78 8.26 -10.44
C THR A 52 5.02 7.65 -9.07
N VAL A 53 6.30 7.44 -8.76
CA VAL A 53 6.71 6.95 -7.44
C VAL A 53 6.33 7.97 -6.36
N ASP A 54 6.47 9.26 -6.64
CA ASP A 54 6.14 10.31 -5.69
C ASP A 54 4.68 10.25 -5.24
N ALA A 55 3.77 10.03 -6.17
CA ALA A 55 2.35 9.94 -5.84
C ALA A 55 2.06 8.74 -4.94
N ALA A 56 2.67 7.58 -5.24
CA ALA A 56 2.52 6.38 -4.43
C ALA A 56 3.10 6.57 -3.03
N VAL A 57 4.28 7.17 -2.92
CA VAL A 57 4.94 7.45 -1.65
C VAL A 57 4.10 8.39 -0.79
N ARG A 58 3.54 9.44 -1.38
CA ARG A 58 2.64 10.36 -0.66
C ARG A 58 1.44 9.64 -0.10
N TRP A 59 0.86 8.76 -0.90
CA TRP A 59 -0.29 7.98 -0.46
C TRP A 59 0.08 7.11 0.74
N VAL A 60 1.21 6.42 0.67
CA VAL A 60 1.69 5.57 1.76
C VAL A 60 1.92 6.40 3.03
N ARG A 61 2.56 7.56 2.92
CA ARG A 61 2.79 8.44 4.08
C ARG A 61 1.48 8.91 4.69
N GLY A 62 0.47 9.14 3.86
CA GLY A 62 -0.85 9.53 4.34
C GLY A 62 -1.55 8.46 5.16
N LEU A 63 -1.08 7.20 5.08
CA LEU A 63 -1.62 6.10 5.88
C LEU A 63 -1.10 6.08 7.31
N GLY A 64 -0.13 6.91 7.65
CA GLY A 64 0.47 6.94 8.97
C GLY A 64 1.81 6.24 9.09
N VAL A 65 2.38 5.79 7.99
CA VAL A 65 3.69 5.15 7.96
C VAL A 65 4.79 6.19 8.16
N GLY A 66 5.79 5.86 8.94
CA GLY A 66 6.95 6.72 9.14
C GLY A 66 6.78 7.77 10.24
N LYS A 67 5.79 7.63 11.04
CA LYS A 67 5.61 8.51 12.21
C LYS A 67 6.51 8.07 13.35
#